data_16ee77e74cc0eaeae1ad54de6e7be396
#
_entry.id   16ee77e74cc0eaeae1ad54de6e7be396
#
_cell.length_a   1.000
_cell.length_b   1.000
_cell.length_c   1.000
_cell.angle_alpha   90.00
_cell.angle_beta   90.00
_cell.angle_gamma   90.00
#
_symmetry.space_group_name_H-M   'P 1'
#
loop_
_entity.id
_entity.type
_entity.pdbx_description
1 polymer ?
#
loop_
_entity_poly.entity_id
_entity_poly.type
_entity_poly.pdbx_seq_one_letter_code
_entity_poly.pdbx_strand_id
1 'polypeptide(L)'
;MINIVLDTNIFLAAVLSKKGICRKILRYSINGTFQPLMGEALFHEYEDVLSRSHLFRKCAISSEERDELLNAFMASCKWVHIYYTWRPNLRDEADNHLIELAVAGNAEVIVTRNIKDFNSAELLFKSIKILKPENFIKDYKGILQ
;
A
#
# COMPACT_ATOMS: atom_id res chain seq x y z
N MET A 1 -2.08 -16.82 -4.00
CA MET A 1 -2.20 -15.53 -3.27
C MET A 1 -1.48 -14.46 -4.05
N ILE A 2 -2.14 -13.36 -4.35
CA ILE A 2 -1.51 -12.29 -5.12
C ILE A 2 -0.70 -11.37 -4.22
N ASN A 3 0.42 -10.90 -4.75
CA ASN A 3 1.27 -9.91 -4.10
C ASN A 3 0.79 -8.52 -4.46
N ILE A 4 0.63 -7.66 -3.46
CA ILE A 4 0.16 -6.29 -3.65
C ILE A 4 1.06 -5.31 -2.92
N VAL A 5 1.05 -4.06 -3.38
CA VAL A 5 1.72 -2.95 -2.70
C VAL A 5 0.66 -1.93 -2.33
N LEU A 6 0.60 -1.54 -1.07
CA LEU A 6 -0.32 -0.52 -0.58
C LEU A 6 0.46 0.78 -0.33
N ASP A 7 0.09 1.83 -1.05
CA ASP A 7 0.64 3.16 -0.83
C ASP A 7 0.25 3.64 0.59
N THR A 8 1.07 4.52 1.17
CA THR A 8 0.82 5.06 2.52
C THR A 8 -0.53 5.73 2.66
N ASN A 9 -1.03 6.37 1.60
CA ASN A 9 -2.34 7.03 1.66
C ASN A 9 -3.48 6.02 1.89
N ILE A 10 -3.32 4.78 1.46
CA ILE A 10 -4.30 3.72 1.70
C ILE A 10 -4.28 3.31 3.17
N PHE A 11 -3.10 3.13 3.75
CA PHE A 11 -2.98 2.80 5.18
C PHE A 11 -3.51 3.94 6.04
N LEU A 12 -3.17 5.17 5.71
CA LEU A 12 -3.67 6.35 6.44
C LEU A 12 -5.20 6.39 6.44
N ALA A 13 -5.81 6.21 5.26
CA ALA A 13 -7.27 6.20 5.15
C ALA A 13 -7.88 5.03 5.94
N ALA A 14 -7.21 3.87 5.98
CA ALA A 14 -7.67 2.73 6.75
C ALA A 14 -7.66 3.01 8.26
N VAL A 15 -6.66 3.75 8.73
CA VAL A 15 -6.58 4.16 10.15
C VAL A 15 -7.68 5.16 10.48
N LEU A 16 -7.92 6.12 9.59
CA LEU A 16 -8.86 7.22 9.86
C LEU A 16 -10.34 6.82 9.77
N SER A 17 -10.66 5.73 9.11
CA SER A 17 -12.06 5.30 8.96
C SER A 17 -12.19 3.80 9.13
N LYS A 18 -12.83 3.38 10.23
CA LYS A 18 -13.05 1.96 10.54
C LYS A 18 -13.97 1.25 9.53
N LYS A 19 -14.88 2.00 8.91
CA LYS A 19 -15.88 1.45 7.99
C LYS A 19 -15.52 1.65 6.52
N GLY A 20 -14.39 2.30 6.26
CA GLY A 20 -14.00 2.63 4.91
C GLY A 20 -13.46 1.43 4.12
N ILE A 21 -13.41 1.60 2.81
CA ILE A 21 -12.95 0.57 1.89
C ILE A 21 -11.46 0.24 2.11
N CYS A 22 -10.65 1.24 2.48
CA CYS A 22 -9.23 1.03 2.76
C CYS A 22 -9.02 0.13 3.98
N ARG A 23 -9.84 0.27 5.02
CA ARG A 23 -9.79 -0.60 6.20
C ARG A 23 -10.14 -2.04 5.81
N LYS A 24 -11.09 -2.21 4.90
CA LYS A 24 -11.47 -3.52 4.38
C LYS A 24 -10.28 -4.19 3.66
N ILE A 25 -9.59 -3.43 2.80
CA ILE A 25 -8.40 -3.93 2.10
C ILE A 25 -7.33 -4.33 3.11
N LEU A 26 -7.12 -3.51 4.14
CA LEU A 26 -6.14 -3.78 5.18
C LEU A 26 -6.48 -5.08 5.93
N ARG A 27 -7.74 -5.31 6.25
CA ARG A 27 -8.17 -6.55 6.91
C ARG A 27 -7.89 -7.77 6.04
N TYR A 28 -8.18 -7.70 4.75
CA TYR A 28 -7.89 -8.80 3.83
C TYR A 28 -6.39 -9.08 3.71
N SER A 29 -5.58 -8.03 3.80
CA SER A 29 -4.12 -8.18 3.80
C SER A 29 -3.65 -8.85 5.09
N ILE A 30 -4.18 -8.42 6.24
CA ILE A 30 -3.80 -8.98 7.54
C ILE A 30 -4.25 -10.44 7.68
N ASN A 31 -5.43 -10.78 7.16
CA ASN A 31 -5.93 -12.15 7.28
C ASN A 31 -5.36 -13.12 6.24
N GLY A 32 -4.49 -12.66 5.36
CA GLY A 32 -3.82 -13.53 4.39
C GLY A 32 -4.52 -13.71 3.06
N THR A 33 -5.60 -12.99 2.79
CA THR A 33 -6.28 -13.06 1.49
C THR A 33 -5.39 -12.52 0.38
N PHE A 34 -4.66 -11.43 0.67
CA PHE A 34 -3.63 -10.87 -0.19
C PHE A 34 -2.29 -10.92 0.53
N GLN A 35 -1.20 -10.95 -0.23
CA GLN A 35 0.14 -10.85 0.32
C GLN A 35 0.67 -9.43 0.11
N PRO A 36 0.62 -8.57 1.14
CA PRO A 36 1.21 -7.23 1.00
C PRO A 36 2.73 -7.32 1.03
N LEU A 37 3.37 -6.47 0.24
CA LEU A 37 4.82 -6.35 0.18
C LEU A 37 5.28 -5.13 0.95
N MET A 38 6.46 -5.22 1.54
CA MET A 38 7.09 -4.10 2.25
C MET A 38 8.56 -4.05 1.89
N GLY A 39 9.10 -2.84 1.82
CA GLY A 39 10.51 -2.61 1.62
C GLY A 39 10.95 -1.44 2.48
N GLU A 40 12.26 -1.21 2.54
CA GLU A 40 12.85 -0.20 3.42
C GLU A 40 12.29 1.21 3.16
N ALA A 41 12.25 1.64 1.90
CA ALA A 41 11.77 2.99 1.55
C ALA A 41 10.31 3.19 1.90
N LEU A 42 9.46 2.21 1.61
CA LEU A 42 8.03 2.28 1.94
C LEU A 42 7.81 2.27 3.45
N PHE A 43 8.57 1.45 4.17
CA PHE A 43 8.48 1.40 5.63
C PHE A 43 8.81 2.76 6.26
N HIS A 44 9.86 3.42 5.79
CA HIS A 44 10.22 4.76 6.28
C HIS A 44 9.13 5.78 5.99
N GLU A 45 8.49 5.69 4.85
CA GLU A 45 7.37 6.58 4.52
C GLU A 45 6.17 6.33 5.44
N TYR A 46 5.87 5.07 5.76
CA TYR A 46 4.82 4.73 6.73
C TYR A 46 5.13 5.32 8.10
N GLU A 47 6.37 5.17 8.58
CA GLU A 47 6.79 5.74 9.86
C GLU A 47 6.66 7.26 9.86
N ASP A 48 7.09 7.91 8.79
CA ASP A 48 7.01 9.37 8.66
C ASP A 48 5.56 9.87 8.74
N VAL A 49 4.67 9.26 7.95
CA VAL A 49 3.26 9.66 7.92
C VAL A 49 2.60 9.42 9.28
N LEU A 50 2.86 8.28 9.92
CA LEU A 50 2.25 7.95 11.20
C LEU A 50 2.80 8.76 12.37
N SER A 51 3.97 9.39 12.21
CA SER A 51 4.52 10.30 13.22
C SER A 51 3.85 11.69 13.21
N ARG A 52 3.09 12.01 12.17
CA ARG A 52 2.43 13.31 12.03
C ARG A 52 1.15 13.34 12.87
N SER A 53 1.29 13.65 14.16
CA SER A 53 0.19 13.59 15.12
C SER A 53 -1.04 14.40 14.74
N HIS A 54 -0.84 15.52 14.02
CA HIS A 54 -1.95 16.38 13.60
C HIS A 54 -2.94 15.68 12.66
N LEU A 55 -2.51 14.64 11.94
CA LEU A 55 -3.39 13.88 11.05
C LEU A 55 -4.41 13.04 11.83
N PHE A 56 -4.14 12.76 13.10
CA PHE A 56 -4.95 11.85 13.92
C PHE A 56 -5.75 12.52 15.01
N ARG A 57 -5.84 13.86 15.01
CA ARG A 57 -6.55 14.60 16.05
C ARG A 57 -8.02 14.20 16.20
N LYS A 58 -8.67 13.89 15.09
CA LYS A 58 -10.09 13.49 15.07
C LYS A 58 -10.27 12.02 14.80
N CYS A 59 -9.20 11.23 14.98
CA CYS A 59 -9.24 9.81 14.73
C CYS A 59 -10.01 9.09 15.84
N ALA A 60 -10.88 8.17 15.46
CA ALA A 60 -11.69 7.41 16.40
C ALA A 60 -10.87 6.37 17.19
N ILE A 61 -9.70 5.99 16.69
CA ILE A 61 -8.85 5.01 17.37
C ILE A 61 -7.70 5.70 18.08
N SER A 62 -7.24 5.10 19.20
CA SER A 62 -6.13 5.61 20.00
C SER A 62 -4.80 5.38 19.29
N SER A 63 -3.74 6.03 19.82
CA SER A 63 -2.38 5.79 19.32
C SER A 63 -1.96 4.34 19.50
N GLU A 64 -2.39 3.71 20.59
CA GLU A 64 -2.10 2.31 20.86
C GLU A 64 -2.76 1.39 19.82
N GLU A 65 -4.01 1.68 19.46
CA GLU A 65 -4.73 0.93 18.44
C GLU A 65 -4.08 1.10 17.06
N ARG A 66 -3.59 2.31 16.76
CA ARG A 66 -2.85 2.55 15.50
C ARG A 66 -1.59 1.72 15.44
N ASP A 67 -0.84 1.68 16.55
CA ASP A 67 0.40 0.90 16.62
C ASP A 67 0.12 -0.60 16.48
N GLU A 68 -0.93 -1.09 17.11
CA GLU A 68 -1.36 -2.49 16.98
C GLU A 68 -1.73 -2.82 15.52
N LEU A 69 -2.45 -1.91 14.87
CA LEU A 69 -2.86 -2.11 13.49
C LEU A 69 -1.65 -2.12 12.56
N LEU A 70 -0.70 -1.20 12.76
CA LEU A 70 0.54 -1.17 12.00
C LEU A 70 1.35 -2.45 12.23
N ASN A 71 1.49 -2.88 13.48
CA ASN A 71 2.24 -4.08 13.80
C ASN A 71 1.60 -5.33 13.17
N ALA A 72 0.28 -5.43 13.19
CA ALA A 72 -0.43 -6.54 12.56
C ALA A 72 -0.22 -6.54 11.04
N PHE A 73 -0.29 -5.36 10.43
CA PHE A 73 -0.05 -5.23 8.99
C PHE A 73 1.40 -5.58 8.64
N MET A 74 2.36 -5.04 9.38
CA MET A 74 3.79 -5.34 9.13
C MET A 74 4.09 -6.83 9.31
N ALA A 75 3.46 -7.48 10.28
CA ALA A 75 3.62 -8.93 10.49
C ALA A 75 3.07 -9.74 9.31
N SER A 76 2.09 -9.21 8.59
CA SER A 76 1.51 -9.88 7.42
C SER A 76 2.27 -9.59 6.13
N CYS A 77 3.14 -8.58 6.12
CA CYS A 77 3.89 -8.20 4.93
C CYS A 77 5.04 -9.15 4.64
N LYS A 78 5.30 -9.37 3.36
CA LYS A 78 6.52 -10.02 2.91
C LYS A 78 7.56 -8.94 2.66
N TRP A 79 8.68 -9.01 3.37
CA TRP A 79 9.75 -8.03 3.21
C TRP A 79 10.56 -8.34 1.95
N VAL A 80 10.77 -7.32 1.13
CA VAL A 80 11.49 -7.45 -0.14
C VAL A 80 12.75 -6.59 -0.08
N HIS A 81 13.89 -7.19 -0.39
CA HIS A 81 15.15 -6.47 -0.50
C HIS A 81 15.37 -6.03 -1.93
N ILE A 82 15.74 -4.77 -2.11
CA ILE A 82 16.02 -4.20 -3.42
C ILE A 82 17.54 -4.01 -3.52
N TYR A 83 18.18 -4.86 -4.33
CA TYR A 83 19.64 -4.90 -4.41
C TYR A 83 20.23 -3.85 -5.33
N TYR A 84 19.43 -3.33 -6.25
CA TYR A 84 19.82 -2.21 -7.11
C TYR A 84 18.60 -1.37 -7.41
N THR A 85 18.83 -0.07 -7.59
CA THR A 85 17.74 0.84 -7.90
C THR A 85 17.80 1.24 -9.37
N TRP A 86 16.62 1.44 -9.95
CA TRP A 86 16.44 2.05 -11.24
C TRP A 86 15.26 3.02 -11.14
N ARG A 87 15.23 3.97 -12.03
CA ARG A 87 14.26 5.06 -11.94
C ARG A 87 13.23 4.94 -13.06
N PRO A 88 11.97 4.58 -12.76
CA PRO A 88 10.94 4.41 -13.77
C PRO A 88 10.35 5.71 -14.32
N ASN A 89 10.96 6.85 -14.10
CA ASN A 89 10.53 8.14 -14.66
C ASN A 89 9.11 8.57 -14.28
N LEU A 90 8.75 8.39 -13.03
CA LEU A 90 7.48 8.90 -12.53
C LEU A 90 7.57 10.40 -12.30
N ARG A 91 6.42 11.08 -12.42
CA ARG A 91 6.32 12.51 -12.20
C ARG A 91 6.78 12.90 -10.80
N ASP A 92 6.44 12.11 -9.80
CA ASP A 92 6.93 12.27 -8.43
C ASP A 92 7.96 11.18 -8.16
N GLU A 93 9.23 11.57 -8.03
CA GLU A 93 10.32 10.63 -7.75
C GLU A 93 10.13 9.89 -6.43
N ALA A 94 9.41 10.50 -5.46
CA ALA A 94 9.14 9.84 -4.19
C ALA A 94 8.32 8.55 -4.36
N ASP A 95 7.53 8.45 -5.45
CA ASP A 95 6.72 7.27 -5.71
C ASP A 95 7.45 6.19 -6.51
N ASN A 96 8.66 6.47 -7.00
CA ASN A 96 9.45 5.48 -7.73
C ASN A 96 9.72 4.24 -6.89
N HIS A 97 9.86 4.39 -5.57
CA HIS A 97 10.10 3.25 -4.69
C HIS A 97 8.95 2.24 -4.68
N LEU A 98 7.71 2.69 -4.94
CA LEU A 98 6.55 1.79 -5.04
C LEU A 98 6.66 0.87 -6.26
N ILE A 99 7.09 1.43 -7.38
CA ILE A 99 7.32 0.65 -8.60
C ILE A 99 8.50 -0.30 -8.42
N GLU A 100 9.59 0.20 -7.82
CA GLU A 100 10.77 -0.63 -7.55
C GLU A 100 10.40 -1.83 -6.67
N LEU A 101 9.61 -1.60 -5.63
CA LEU A 101 9.14 -2.65 -4.74
C LEU A 101 8.25 -3.65 -5.48
N ALA A 102 7.30 -3.15 -6.27
CA ALA A 102 6.38 -4.00 -7.02
C ALA A 102 7.12 -4.91 -8.01
N VAL A 103 8.11 -4.35 -8.71
CA VAL A 103 8.92 -5.14 -9.65
C VAL A 103 9.77 -6.16 -8.92
N ALA A 104 10.48 -5.74 -7.87
CA ALA A 104 11.38 -6.63 -7.12
C ALA A 104 10.63 -7.75 -6.41
N GLY A 105 9.43 -7.46 -5.91
CA GLY A 105 8.60 -8.44 -5.19
C GLY A 105 7.58 -9.14 -6.06
N ASN A 106 7.58 -8.86 -7.35
CA ASN A 106 6.67 -9.48 -8.31
C ASN A 106 5.19 -9.24 -7.93
N ALA A 107 4.86 -7.98 -7.61
CA ALA A 107 3.50 -7.59 -7.28
C ALA A 107 2.61 -7.55 -8.53
N GLU A 108 1.37 -7.92 -8.35
CA GLU A 108 0.37 -7.81 -9.41
C GLU A 108 -0.30 -6.43 -9.43
N VAL A 109 -0.45 -5.80 -8.27
CA VAL A 109 -1.19 -4.55 -8.12
C VAL A 109 -0.49 -3.60 -7.16
N ILE A 110 -0.49 -2.31 -7.51
CA ILE A 110 -0.22 -1.22 -6.58
C ILE A 110 -1.57 -0.53 -6.33
N VAL A 111 -1.99 -0.47 -5.06
CA VAL A 111 -3.21 0.22 -4.66
C VAL A 111 -2.85 1.61 -4.16
N THR A 112 -3.36 2.63 -4.82
CA THR A 112 -3.04 4.02 -4.50
C THR A 112 -4.21 4.93 -4.90
N ARG A 113 -4.32 6.10 -4.27
CA ARG A 113 -5.24 7.14 -4.71
C ARG A 113 -4.60 8.12 -5.69
N ASN A 114 -3.27 8.05 -5.87
CA ASN A 114 -2.52 8.96 -6.74
C ASN A 114 -2.26 8.36 -8.12
N ILE A 115 -3.31 7.94 -8.79
CA ILE A 115 -3.21 7.24 -10.08
C ILE A 115 -2.46 8.06 -11.13
N LYS A 116 -2.64 9.37 -11.14
CA LYS A 116 -2.00 10.25 -12.13
C LYS A 116 -0.48 10.17 -12.12
N ASP A 117 0.10 9.94 -10.93
CA ASP A 117 1.55 9.88 -10.78
C ASP A 117 2.15 8.62 -11.40
N PHE A 118 1.30 7.64 -11.71
CA PHE A 118 1.73 6.33 -12.21
C PHE A 118 1.38 6.08 -13.68
N ASN A 119 0.77 7.04 -14.38
CA ASN A 119 0.31 6.82 -15.76
C ASN A 119 1.44 6.37 -16.69
N SER A 120 2.63 6.96 -16.56
CA SER A 120 3.77 6.56 -17.39
C SER A 120 4.30 5.18 -17.03
N ALA A 121 4.18 4.80 -15.77
CA ALA A 121 4.62 3.48 -15.31
C ALA A 121 3.76 2.35 -15.86
N GLU A 122 2.46 2.56 -16.01
CA GLU A 122 1.56 1.58 -16.61
C GLU A 122 1.94 1.22 -18.05
N LEU A 123 2.47 2.20 -18.80
CA LEU A 123 2.92 1.97 -20.16
C LEU A 123 4.19 1.12 -20.21
N LEU A 124 5.06 1.25 -19.18
CA LEU A 124 6.33 0.53 -19.10
C LEU A 124 6.18 -0.86 -18.45
N PHE A 125 5.26 -1.00 -17.50
CA PHE A 125 5.10 -2.22 -16.70
C PHE A 125 3.67 -2.74 -16.79
N LYS A 126 3.32 -3.29 -17.94
CA LYS A 126 1.95 -3.77 -18.22
C LYS A 126 1.49 -4.90 -17.32
N SER A 127 2.42 -5.61 -16.69
CA SER A 127 2.10 -6.69 -15.76
C SER A 127 1.66 -6.18 -14.38
N ILE A 128 1.90 -4.91 -14.08
CA ILE A 128 1.54 -4.31 -12.80
C ILE A 128 0.33 -3.38 -13.02
N LYS A 129 -0.77 -3.70 -12.36
CA LYS A 129 -1.97 -2.86 -12.37
C LYS A 129 -1.85 -1.80 -11.30
N ILE A 130 -2.29 -0.59 -11.61
CA ILE A 130 -2.31 0.51 -10.64
C ILE A 130 -3.77 0.89 -10.46
N LEU A 131 -4.32 0.62 -9.28
CA LEU A 131 -5.75 0.71 -9.02
C LEU A 131 -6.05 1.55 -7.79
N LYS A 132 -7.16 2.29 -7.86
CA LYS A 132 -7.76 2.90 -6.67
C LYS A 132 -8.36 1.79 -5.81
N PRO A 133 -8.54 2.03 -4.48
CA PRO A 133 -9.10 1.02 -3.59
C PRO A 133 -10.45 0.48 -4.08
N GLU A 134 -11.32 1.34 -4.58
CA GLU A 134 -12.65 0.95 -5.06
C GLU A 134 -12.55 0.01 -6.25
N ASN A 135 -11.66 0.29 -7.18
CA ASN A 135 -11.44 -0.55 -8.36
C ASN A 135 -10.76 -1.86 -8.01
N PHE A 136 -9.85 -1.83 -7.03
CA PHE A 136 -9.19 -3.03 -6.55
C PHE A 136 -10.21 -4.03 -5.98
N ILE A 137 -11.10 -3.57 -5.10
CA ILE A 137 -12.12 -4.41 -4.51
C ILE A 137 -13.05 -4.97 -5.59
N LYS A 138 -13.45 -4.15 -6.55
CA LYS A 138 -14.31 -4.55 -7.65
C LYS A 138 -13.67 -5.63 -8.52
N ASP A 139 -12.41 -5.43 -8.92
CA ASP A 139 -11.72 -6.33 -9.83
C ASP A 139 -11.37 -7.68 -9.19
N TYR A 140 -11.17 -7.70 -7.87
CA TYR A 140 -10.78 -8.91 -7.14
C TYR A 140 -11.93 -9.48 -6.30
N LYS A 141 -13.16 -9.11 -6.59
CA LYS A 141 -14.35 -9.53 -5.83
C LYS A 141 -14.47 -11.06 -5.71
N GLY A 142 -14.08 -11.80 -6.74
CA GLY A 142 -14.14 -13.26 -6.72
C GLY A 142 -13.23 -13.90 -5.67
N ILE A 143 -12.14 -13.25 -5.32
CA ILE A 143 -11.19 -13.75 -4.31
C ILE A 143 -11.72 -13.44 -2.90
N LEU A 144 -12.55 -12.42 -2.75
CA LEU A 144 -13.02 -11.92 -1.46
C LEU A 144 -14.23 -12.67 -0.89
N GLN A 145 -14.73 -13.65 -1.61
CA GLN A 145 -15.86 -14.45 -1.15
C GLN A 145 -15.47 -15.50 -0.13
#